data_229aed722f6b959d10785c9b14ff62f6
#
_entry.id   229aed722f6b959d10785c9b14ff62f6
#
_cell.length_a   1.000
_cell.length_b   1.000
_cell.length_c   1.000
_cell.angle_alpha   90.00
_cell.angle_beta   90.00
_cell.angle_gamma   90.00
#
_symmetry.space_group_name_H-M   'P 1'
#
loop_
_entity.id
_entity.type
_entity.pdbx_description
1 polymer ?
#
loop_
_entity_poly.entity_id
_entity_poly.type
_entity_poly.pdbx_seq_one_letter_code
_entity_poly.pdbx_strand_id
1 'polypeptide(L)'
;MELNRPTSMAEVDIYTNKGCSACVRAKHFLDSKGITYTEKKLGKSKKTDAEFSIRTRGAKTIPQIFINNEWIGGYDELISYDQAGELNWRLGLEQKPRVGFLKSFFRFMKGEKY
;
A
#
# COMPACT_ATOMS: atom_id res chain seq x y z
N MET A 1 26.44 1.40 1.62
CA MET A 1 25.92 2.56 1.81
C MET A 1 24.75 2.79 0.96
N GLU A 2 24.14 3.81 1.19
CA GLU A 2 22.92 4.02 0.55
C GLU A 2 23.05 4.17 -0.89
N LEU A 3 24.19 4.31 -1.35
CA LEU A 3 24.38 4.37 -2.75
C LEU A 3 23.90 3.18 -3.46
N ASN A 4 23.92 2.06 -2.77
CA ASN A 4 23.51 0.83 -3.39
C ASN A 4 22.07 0.57 -3.24
N ARG A 5 21.35 1.44 -2.59
CA ARG A 5 19.98 1.19 -2.35
C ARG A 5 19.19 1.43 -3.60
N PRO A 6 18.13 0.69 -3.82
CA PRO A 6 17.31 0.89 -5.01
C PRO A 6 16.69 2.27 -4.95
N THR A 7 16.34 2.80 -6.09
CA THR A 7 15.68 4.07 -6.12
C THR A 7 14.38 4.03 -5.37
N SER A 8 13.74 2.89 -5.37
CA SER A 8 12.53 2.74 -4.64
C SER A 8 12.85 2.30 -3.24
N MET A 9 12.79 3.24 -2.32
CA MET A 9 13.19 2.97 -0.96
C MET A 9 12.03 2.80 -0.01
N ALA A 10 10.83 2.76 -0.52
CA ALA A 10 9.67 2.68 0.33
C ALA A 10 9.63 1.35 1.06
N GLU A 11 9.18 1.39 2.30
CA GLU A 11 8.91 0.19 3.07
C GLU A 11 7.47 -0.18 2.84
N VAL A 12 7.24 -1.34 2.27
CA VAL A 12 5.90 -1.78 1.97
C VAL A 12 5.59 -3.03 2.76
N ASP A 13 4.51 -2.97 3.54
CA ASP A 13 4.02 -4.12 4.28
C ASP A 13 2.67 -4.49 3.71
N ILE A 14 2.46 -5.77 3.49
CA ILE A 14 1.16 -6.23 3.03
C ILE A 14 0.71 -7.40 3.90
N TYR A 15 -0.44 -7.23 4.52
CA TYR A 15 -1.01 -8.28 5.36
C TYR A 15 -1.92 -9.13 4.51
N THR A 16 -1.71 -10.43 4.56
CA THR A 16 -2.43 -11.38 3.70
C THR A 16 -2.85 -12.60 4.50
N ASN A 17 -3.56 -13.49 3.83
CA ASN A 17 -3.84 -14.80 4.40
C ASN A 17 -4.03 -15.72 3.20
N LYS A 18 -4.03 -17.02 3.44
CA LYS A 18 -4.20 -17.93 2.33
C LYS A 18 -5.63 -17.87 1.83
N GLY A 19 -5.83 -18.26 0.60
CA GLY A 19 -7.15 -18.26 0.01
C GLY A 19 -7.66 -16.89 -0.35
N CYS A 20 -6.78 -15.90 -0.46
CA CYS A 20 -7.19 -14.53 -0.71
C CYS A 20 -6.76 -14.12 -2.12
N SER A 21 -7.70 -14.11 -3.06
CA SER A 21 -7.35 -13.75 -4.44
C SER A 21 -6.96 -12.29 -4.58
N ALA A 22 -7.57 -11.42 -3.80
CA ALA A 22 -7.20 -10.01 -3.84
C ALA A 22 -5.77 -9.81 -3.33
N CYS A 23 -5.34 -10.63 -2.38
CA CYS A 23 -3.97 -10.58 -1.89
C CYS A 23 -3.00 -10.95 -3.01
N VAL A 24 -3.35 -11.97 -3.78
CA VAL A 24 -2.51 -12.39 -4.90
C VAL A 24 -2.43 -11.28 -5.93
N ARG A 25 -3.55 -10.65 -6.24
CA ARG A 25 -3.55 -9.57 -7.22
C ARG A 25 -2.72 -8.39 -6.75
N ALA A 26 -2.80 -8.06 -5.47
CA ALA A 26 -2.02 -6.95 -4.94
C ALA A 26 -0.53 -7.23 -5.03
N LYS A 27 -0.13 -8.46 -4.71
CA LYS A 27 1.28 -8.82 -4.80
C LYS A 27 1.78 -8.78 -6.24
N HIS A 28 0.97 -9.28 -7.16
CA HIS A 28 1.33 -9.24 -8.58
C HIS A 28 1.48 -7.79 -9.04
N PHE A 29 0.60 -6.93 -8.59
CA PHE A 29 0.67 -5.53 -8.97
C PHE A 29 1.99 -4.90 -8.48
N LEU A 30 2.34 -5.16 -7.23
CA LEU A 30 3.58 -4.63 -6.70
C LEU A 30 4.78 -5.21 -7.40
N ASP A 31 4.72 -6.51 -7.72
CA ASP A 31 5.80 -7.15 -8.47
C ASP A 31 5.97 -6.50 -9.83
N SER A 32 4.87 -6.17 -10.49
CA SER A 32 4.95 -5.58 -11.81
C SER A 32 5.58 -4.19 -11.79
N LYS A 33 5.55 -3.54 -10.64
CA LYS A 33 6.21 -2.25 -10.49
C LYS A 33 7.64 -2.39 -9.97
N GLY A 34 8.10 -3.60 -9.78
CA GLY A 34 9.45 -3.83 -9.28
C GLY A 34 9.62 -3.49 -7.83
N ILE A 35 8.54 -3.51 -7.08
CA ILE A 35 8.57 -3.12 -5.67
C ILE A 35 8.74 -4.36 -4.80
N THR A 36 9.69 -4.29 -3.87
CA THR A 36 9.81 -5.34 -2.88
C THR A 36 8.91 -4.99 -1.71
N TYR A 37 8.39 -5.99 -1.06
CA TYR A 37 7.48 -5.77 0.05
C TYR A 37 7.67 -6.88 1.07
N THR A 38 7.20 -6.63 2.28
CA THR A 38 7.20 -7.63 3.33
C THR A 38 5.79 -8.17 3.44
N GLU A 39 5.64 -9.45 3.19
CA GLU A 39 4.34 -10.08 3.32
C GLU A 39 4.18 -10.59 4.74
N LYS A 40 3.11 -10.18 5.39
CA LYS A 40 2.83 -10.57 6.77
C LYS A 40 1.55 -11.39 6.78
N LYS A 41 1.71 -12.69 6.92
CA LYS A 41 0.57 -13.59 6.86
C LYS A 41 -0.13 -13.67 8.19
N LEU A 42 -1.43 -13.48 8.16
CA LEU A 42 -2.23 -13.57 9.36
C LEU A 42 -2.52 -15.02 9.71
N GLY A 43 -2.83 -15.24 10.97
CA GLY A 43 -3.18 -16.58 11.42
C GLY A 43 -2.00 -17.45 11.76
N LYS A 44 -0.79 -16.92 11.70
CA LYS A 44 0.40 -17.71 12.01
C LYS A 44 1.09 -17.27 13.27
N SER A 45 0.89 -16.05 13.69
CA SER A 45 1.60 -15.49 14.83
C SER A 45 0.68 -14.52 15.53
N LYS A 46 0.57 -14.67 16.84
CA LYS A 46 -0.26 -13.75 17.61
C LYS A 46 0.29 -12.33 17.52
N LYS A 47 1.59 -12.21 17.44
CA LYS A 47 2.21 -10.89 17.33
C LYS A 47 1.80 -10.19 16.05
N THR A 48 1.84 -10.90 14.94
CA THR A 48 1.46 -10.32 13.66
C THR A 48 -0.02 -9.98 13.64
N ASP A 49 -0.85 -10.87 14.19
CA ASP A 49 -2.28 -10.63 14.21
C ASP A 49 -2.62 -9.41 15.06
N ALA A 50 -1.95 -9.25 16.19
CA ALA A 50 -2.16 -8.10 17.05
C ALA A 50 -1.70 -6.81 16.38
N GLU A 51 -0.55 -6.88 15.72
CA GLU A 51 -0.04 -5.73 14.99
C GLU A 51 -1.03 -5.28 13.92
N PHE A 52 -1.58 -6.23 13.19
CA PHE A 52 -2.56 -5.94 12.16
C PHE A 52 -3.78 -5.24 12.76
N SER A 53 -4.29 -5.79 13.85
CA SER A 53 -5.46 -5.21 14.49
C SER A 53 -5.22 -3.78 14.92
N ILE A 54 -4.07 -3.53 15.50
CA ILE A 54 -3.75 -2.21 15.99
C ILE A 54 -3.56 -1.23 14.85
N ARG A 55 -2.78 -1.64 13.85
CA ARG A 55 -2.47 -0.73 12.74
C ARG A 55 -3.68 -0.40 11.89
N THR A 56 -4.64 -1.31 11.80
CA THR A 56 -5.82 -1.13 10.96
C THR A 56 -7.07 -0.83 11.76
N ARG A 57 -6.93 -0.69 13.08
CA ARG A 57 -8.07 -0.44 13.95
C ARG A 57 -9.13 -1.52 13.79
N GLY A 58 -8.67 -2.76 13.69
CA GLY A 58 -9.58 -3.90 13.63
C GLY A 58 -10.18 -4.16 12.28
N ALA A 59 -9.47 -3.86 11.21
CA ALA A 59 -10.00 -4.13 9.88
C ALA A 59 -10.35 -5.61 9.73
N LYS A 60 -11.38 -5.86 8.96
CA LYS A 60 -11.88 -7.22 8.79
C LYS A 60 -11.58 -7.78 7.41
N THR A 61 -10.91 -7.05 6.58
CA THR A 61 -10.63 -7.51 5.22
C THR A 61 -9.14 -7.50 4.95
N ILE A 62 -8.73 -8.27 3.95
CA ILE A 62 -7.37 -8.33 3.46
C ILE A 62 -7.41 -8.31 1.95
N PRO A 63 -6.33 -7.89 1.30
CA PRO A 63 -5.09 -7.46 1.92
C PRO A 63 -5.23 -6.08 2.55
N GLN A 64 -4.30 -5.74 3.45
CA GLN A 64 -4.18 -4.37 3.93
C GLN A 64 -2.73 -3.97 3.71
N ILE A 65 -2.52 -2.82 3.11
CA ILE A 65 -1.22 -2.41 2.62
C ILE A 65 -0.78 -1.13 3.30
N PHE A 66 0.47 -1.10 3.71
CA PHE A 66 1.08 0.08 4.30
C PHE A 66 2.31 0.44 3.49
N ILE A 67 2.48 1.71 3.19
CA ILE A 67 3.66 2.21 2.50
C ILE A 67 4.27 3.26 3.37
N ASN A 68 5.50 3.02 3.84
CA ASN A 68 6.20 3.92 4.77
C ASN A 68 5.31 4.23 5.97
N ASN A 69 4.69 3.18 6.50
CA ASN A 69 3.81 3.27 7.67
C ASN A 69 2.51 4.02 7.42
N GLU A 70 2.25 4.42 6.20
CA GLU A 70 0.98 5.06 5.87
C GLU A 70 0.00 3.98 5.39
N TRP A 71 -1.16 3.91 5.99
CA TRP A 71 -2.15 2.89 5.66
C TRP A 71 -2.82 3.26 4.34
N ILE A 72 -2.60 2.42 3.33
CA ILE A 72 -3.15 2.66 2.00
C ILE A 72 -4.55 2.06 1.88
N GLY A 73 -4.74 0.92 2.50
CA GLY A 73 -6.00 0.20 2.37
C GLY A 73 -5.79 -1.13 1.67
N GLY A 74 -6.81 -1.61 1.01
CA GLY A 74 -6.76 -2.89 0.35
C GLY A 74 -6.39 -2.77 -1.12
N TYR A 75 -6.74 -3.81 -1.87
CA TYR A 75 -6.40 -3.84 -3.28
C TYR A 75 -7.07 -2.70 -4.06
N ASP A 76 -8.34 -2.45 -3.80
CA ASP A 76 -9.05 -1.42 -4.55
C ASP A 76 -8.45 -0.04 -4.30
N GLU A 77 -8.08 0.23 -3.06
CA GLU A 77 -7.45 1.50 -2.75
C GLU A 77 -6.09 1.62 -3.41
N LEU A 78 -5.34 0.51 -3.45
CA LEU A 78 -4.04 0.51 -4.10
C LEU A 78 -4.18 0.92 -5.56
N ILE A 79 -5.15 0.34 -6.24
CA ILE A 79 -5.38 0.65 -7.65
C ILE A 79 -5.87 2.09 -7.82
N SER A 80 -6.71 2.55 -6.92
CA SER A 80 -7.20 3.93 -6.98
C SER A 80 -6.07 4.93 -6.84
N TYR A 81 -5.16 4.68 -5.92
CA TYR A 81 -4.00 5.56 -5.78
C TYR A 81 -3.18 5.56 -7.06
N ASP A 82 -3.02 4.39 -7.66
CA ASP A 82 -2.25 4.29 -8.88
C ASP A 82 -2.90 5.09 -10.01
N GLN A 83 -4.20 4.94 -10.16
CA GLN A 83 -4.92 5.62 -11.23
C GLN A 83 -4.95 7.13 -11.04
N ALA A 84 -4.90 7.57 -9.80
CA ALA A 84 -4.89 9.00 -9.50
C ALA A 84 -3.49 9.61 -9.60
N GLY A 85 -2.48 8.80 -9.90
CA GLY A 85 -1.12 9.30 -9.97
C GLY A 85 -0.52 9.56 -8.61
N GLU A 86 -1.08 8.95 -7.56
CA GLU A 86 -0.65 9.20 -6.20
C GLU A 86 0.09 8.03 -5.59
N LEU A 87 0.37 7.01 -6.36
CA LEU A 87 1.03 5.84 -5.82
C LEU A 87 2.53 5.84 -6.03
N ASN A 88 2.97 6.16 -7.24
CA ASN A 88 4.37 5.97 -7.57
C ASN A 88 5.33 6.79 -6.70
N TRP A 89 4.97 8.01 -6.36
CA TRP A 89 5.87 8.78 -5.52
C TRP A 89 5.92 8.21 -4.10
N ARG A 90 4.83 7.64 -3.63
CA ARG A 90 4.83 6.99 -2.32
C ARG A 90 5.74 5.76 -2.35
N LEU A 91 5.80 5.09 -3.47
CA LEU A 91 6.64 3.92 -3.63
C LEU A 91 8.09 4.28 -3.93
N GLY A 92 8.38 5.56 -4.10
CA GLY A 92 9.73 6.00 -4.40
C GLY A 92 10.08 5.91 -5.87
N LEU A 93 9.09 5.72 -6.72
CA LEU A 93 9.34 5.59 -8.17
C LEU A 93 9.32 6.93 -8.90
N GLU A 94 8.76 7.95 -8.26
CA GLU A 94 8.66 9.29 -8.84
C GLU A 94 8.81 10.29 -7.73
N GLN A 95 9.00 11.54 -8.11
CA GLN A 95 9.03 12.59 -7.13
C GLN A 95 7.62 12.96 -6.73
N LYS A 96 7.49 13.42 -5.50
CA LYS A 96 6.19 13.80 -5.00
C LYS A 96 5.64 14.96 -5.82
N PRO A 97 4.35 14.91 -6.18
CA PRO A 97 3.77 15.97 -6.99
C PRO A 97 3.69 17.29 -6.25
N ARG A 98 3.48 18.35 -7.01
CA ARG A 98 3.33 19.67 -6.42
C ARG A 98 2.04 19.77 -5.66
N VAL A 99 1.99 20.78 -4.80
CA VAL A 99 0.83 21.01 -3.97
C VAL A 99 -0.47 21.09 -4.77
N GLY A 100 -0.43 21.75 -5.91
CA GLY A 100 -1.64 21.86 -6.71
C GLY A 100 -2.18 20.52 -7.14
N PHE A 101 -1.29 19.63 -7.53
CA PHE A 101 -1.70 18.31 -7.92
C PHE A 101 -2.29 17.56 -6.75
N LEU A 102 -1.71 17.72 -5.58
CA LEU A 102 -2.24 17.07 -4.38
C LEU A 102 -3.63 17.55 -4.06
N LYS A 103 -3.89 18.84 -4.26
CA LYS A 103 -5.21 19.35 -4.04
C LYS A 103 -6.20 18.70 -4.97
N SER A 104 -5.83 18.53 -6.22
CA SER A 104 -6.70 17.86 -7.18
C SER A 104 -6.99 16.45 -6.78
N PHE A 105 -5.97 15.76 -6.27
CA PHE A 105 -6.14 14.40 -5.84
C PHE A 105 -7.14 14.31 -4.70
N PHE A 106 -7.00 15.18 -3.72
CA PHE A 106 -7.91 15.17 -2.58
C PHE A 106 -9.32 15.48 -3.01
N ARG A 107 -9.47 16.40 -3.94
CA ARG A 107 -10.80 16.70 -4.44
C ARG A 107 -11.39 15.51 -5.15
N PHE A 108 -10.58 14.82 -5.94
CA PHE A 108 -11.01 13.62 -6.64
C PHE A 108 -11.48 12.55 -5.65
N MET A 109 -10.70 12.32 -4.60
CA MET A 109 -11.05 11.32 -3.62
C MET A 109 -12.34 11.64 -2.90
N LYS A 110 -12.54 12.91 -2.59
CA LYS A 110 -13.76 13.30 -1.94
C LYS A 110 -14.95 13.22 -2.88
N GLY A 111 -14.74 13.65 -4.10
CA GLY A 111 -15.82 13.66 -5.06
C GLY A 111 -16.37 12.31 -5.34
N GLU A 112 -15.51 11.31 -5.32
CA GLU A 112 -15.97 9.99 -5.58
C GLU A 112 -16.92 9.46 -4.58
N LYS A 113 -16.87 9.97 -3.40
CA LYS A 113 -17.71 9.45 -2.35
C LYS A 113 -19.08 10.03 -2.37
N TYR A 114 -19.27 11.02 -3.11
CA TYR A 114 -20.50 11.75 -3.11
C TYR A 114 -21.06 11.98 -4.47
#